data_7bdd3a9de1297473361bb2ef53a30d72
#
_entry.id   7bdd3a9de1297473361bb2ef53a30d72
#
_cell.length_a   1.000
_cell.length_b   1.000
_cell.length_c   1.000
_cell.angle_alpha   90.00
_cell.angle_beta   90.00
_cell.angle_gamma   90.00
#
_symmetry.space_group_name_H-M   'P 1'
#
loop_
_entity.id
_entity.type
_entity.pdbx_description
1 polymer ?
#
loop_
_entity_poly.entity_id
_entity_poly.type
_entity_poly.pdbx_seq_one_letter_code
_entity_poly.pdbx_strand_id
1 'polypeptide(L)'
;MASISLCMIVRNEEKVLGRCLSCVRGFADEIIIVDTGSTDRTKEIAFSFTDKVYDFKWKDDFAAARNFAFSRGTGDYLFWLDADDVIRQEEWRKLMDLKRRLDMERPDVVMMKYAVGYDGDGAPSFFFYRERLLRRCGKAVWKGRIHEAVEPFGKVVREDIMIEHRKVGTGDPDRNLRIFEQMLRENGKLSPRDQYYYGKELYYHRRYRDAASVFSEYLELPDGWREDRVDAGRHGAYC
;
A
#
# COMPACT_ATOMS: atom_id res chain seq x y z
N MET A 1 11.86 -18.18 -16.70
CA MET A 1 11.82 -17.51 -15.35
C MET A 1 10.65 -16.56 -15.40
N ALA A 2 9.76 -16.61 -14.40
CA ALA A 2 8.58 -15.76 -14.36
C ALA A 2 8.98 -14.28 -14.43
N SER A 3 8.23 -13.51 -15.22
CA SER A 3 8.45 -12.07 -15.39
C SER A 3 7.69 -11.26 -14.34
N ILE A 4 8.29 -10.18 -13.86
CA ILE A 4 7.76 -9.35 -12.79
C ILE A 4 7.65 -7.90 -13.26
N SER A 5 6.44 -7.33 -13.20
CA SER A 5 6.20 -5.90 -13.38
C SER A 5 6.13 -5.22 -12.02
N LEU A 6 7.06 -4.31 -11.73
CA LEU A 6 6.90 -3.36 -10.63
C LEU A 6 5.88 -2.30 -11.05
N CYS A 7 4.82 -2.12 -10.27
CA CYS A 7 3.76 -1.17 -10.51
C CYS A 7 3.65 -0.20 -9.33
N MET A 8 3.95 1.06 -9.55
CA MET A 8 3.96 2.09 -8.51
C MET A 8 3.05 3.25 -8.86
N ILE A 9 2.46 3.87 -7.85
CA ILE A 9 1.84 5.18 -7.93
C ILE A 9 2.72 6.18 -7.18
N VAL A 10 2.93 7.36 -7.72
CA VAL A 10 3.82 8.37 -7.13
C VAL A 10 3.19 9.76 -7.18
N ARG A 11 3.58 10.60 -6.19
CA ARG A 11 3.27 12.04 -6.20
C ARG A 11 4.22 12.79 -5.30
N ASN A 12 5.04 13.68 -5.88
CA ASN A 12 6.00 14.53 -5.15
C ASN A 12 6.99 13.72 -4.30
N GLU A 13 7.62 12.72 -4.93
CA GLU A 13 8.52 11.75 -4.28
C GLU A 13 9.98 11.90 -4.76
N GLU A 14 10.39 13.09 -5.22
CA GLU A 14 11.73 13.34 -5.77
C GLU A 14 12.87 12.93 -4.83
N LYS A 15 12.64 12.99 -3.50
CA LYS A 15 13.67 12.69 -2.49
C LYS A 15 13.91 11.20 -2.28
N VAL A 16 12.95 10.34 -2.62
CA VAL A 16 12.95 8.92 -2.22
C VAL A 16 12.80 7.97 -3.41
N LEU A 17 12.11 8.35 -4.47
CA LEU A 17 11.79 7.49 -5.61
C LEU A 17 13.04 6.82 -6.22
N GLY A 18 14.12 7.58 -6.44
CA GLY A 18 15.35 7.04 -7.01
C GLY A 18 16.00 5.96 -6.14
N ARG A 19 15.94 6.12 -4.82
CA ARG A 19 16.40 5.11 -3.86
C ARG A 19 15.56 3.83 -3.95
N CYS A 20 14.23 3.97 -3.95
CA CYS A 20 13.31 2.84 -4.06
C CYS A 20 13.52 2.07 -5.36
N LEU A 21 13.55 2.73 -6.50
CA LEU A 21 13.74 2.10 -7.80
C LEU A 21 15.10 1.41 -7.93
N SER A 22 16.15 1.99 -7.33
CA SER A 22 17.48 1.39 -7.32
C SER A 22 17.55 0.08 -6.55
N CYS A 23 16.77 -0.07 -5.46
CA CYS A 23 16.81 -1.27 -4.64
C CYS A 23 16.11 -2.49 -5.27
N VAL A 24 15.36 -2.32 -6.36
CA VAL A 24 14.68 -3.42 -7.08
C VAL A 24 15.25 -3.67 -8.48
N ARG A 25 16.33 -2.98 -8.82
CA ARG A 25 16.97 -3.13 -10.14
C ARG A 25 17.46 -4.57 -10.34
N GLY A 26 16.98 -5.22 -11.41
CA GLY A 26 17.27 -6.63 -11.72
C GLY A 26 16.33 -7.64 -11.08
N PHE A 27 15.51 -7.28 -10.09
CA PHE A 27 14.39 -8.10 -9.65
C PHE A 27 13.16 -7.91 -10.54
N ALA A 28 12.74 -6.67 -10.75
CA ALA A 28 11.70 -6.33 -11.70
C ALA A 28 12.23 -6.39 -13.14
N ASP A 29 11.47 -7.02 -14.02
CA ASP A 29 11.75 -7.10 -15.47
C ASP A 29 11.13 -5.92 -16.20
N GLU A 30 10.11 -5.32 -15.59
CA GLU A 30 9.37 -4.16 -16.08
C GLU A 30 9.09 -3.20 -14.92
N ILE A 31 9.19 -1.90 -15.18
CA ILE A 31 8.88 -0.86 -14.20
C ILE A 31 7.79 0.04 -14.79
N ILE A 32 6.66 0.11 -14.10
CA ILE A 32 5.49 0.94 -14.42
C ILE A 32 5.36 2.01 -13.33
N ILE A 33 5.44 3.26 -13.72
CA ILE A 33 5.23 4.39 -12.80
C ILE A 33 3.98 5.15 -13.23
N VAL A 34 3.06 5.33 -12.30
CA VAL A 34 1.86 6.15 -12.48
C VAL A 34 1.97 7.40 -11.64
N ASP A 35 2.18 8.52 -12.29
CA ASP A 35 2.23 9.83 -11.65
C ASP A 35 0.82 10.37 -11.45
N THR A 36 0.49 10.73 -10.21
CA THR A 36 -0.84 11.22 -9.82
C THR A 36 -0.90 12.75 -9.70
N GLY A 37 0.03 13.44 -10.36
CA GLY A 37 0.08 14.91 -10.43
C GLY A 37 1.23 15.50 -9.62
N SER A 38 2.46 15.02 -9.84
CA SER A 38 3.67 15.60 -9.26
C SER A 38 3.96 16.98 -9.86
N THR A 39 4.50 17.84 -9.00
CA THR A 39 4.94 19.20 -9.33
C THR A 39 6.43 19.43 -9.12
N ASP A 40 7.13 18.40 -8.60
CA ASP A 40 8.55 18.34 -8.37
C ASP A 40 9.26 17.50 -9.46
N ARG A 41 10.50 17.08 -9.22
CA ARG A 41 11.29 16.28 -10.16
C ARG A 41 10.95 14.78 -10.19
N THR A 42 9.86 14.35 -9.57
CA THR A 42 9.46 12.93 -9.51
C THR A 42 9.40 12.28 -10.89
N LYS A 43 8.75 12.94 -11.86
CA LYS A 43 8.64 12.40 -13.23
C LYS A 43 9.97 12.30 -13.94
N GLU A 44 10.83 13.31 -13.77
CA GLU A 44 12.20 13.30 -14.34
C GLU A 44 12.99 12.09 -13.80
N ILE A 45 12.91 11.85 -12.50
CA ILE A 45 13.54 10.69 -11.85
C ILE A 45 12.95 9.40 -12.40
N ALA A 46 11.61 9.28 -12.49
CA ALA A 46 10.96 8.10 -13.02
C ALA A 46 11.44 7.76 -14.45
N PHE A 47 11.54 8.75 -15.34
CA PHE A 47 12.03 8.59 -16.71
C PHE A 47 13.49 8.14 -16.79
N SER A 48 14.30 8.35 -15.76
CA SER A 48 15.67 7.81 -15.72
C SER A 48 15.75 6.30 -15.47
N PHE A 49 14.64 5.65 -15.06
CA PHE A 49 14.54 4.22 -14.82
C PHE A 49 13.69 3.46 -15.84
N THR A 50 12.70 4.11 -16.44
CA THR A 50 11.77 3.49 -17.37
C THR A 50 11.12 4.54 -18.30
N ASP A 51 10.75 4.12 -19.50
CA ASP A 51 9.91 4.89 -20.42
C ASP A 51 8.39 4.72 -20.15
N LYS A 52 8.03 3.77 -19.27
CA LYS A 52 6.63 3.44 -18.92
C LYS A 52 6.14 4.30 -17.75
N VAL A 53 6.13 5.60 -17.96
CA VAL A 53 5.61 6.60 -17.01
C VAL A 53 4.28 7.13 -17.54
N TYR A 54 3.22 6.99 -16.74
CA TYR A 54 1.85 7.34 -17.12
C TYR A 54 1.29 8.40 -16.20
N ASP A 55 0.54 9.35 -16.75
CA ASP A 55 -0.23 10.30 -15.95
C ASP A 55 -1.59 9.72 -15.56
N PHE A 56 -1.96 9.91 -14.31
CA PHE A 56 -3.28 9.57 -13.79
C PHE A 56 -3.86 10.78 -13.04
N LYS A 57 -4.99 11.28 -13.53
CA LYS A 57 -5.68 12.37 -12.83
C LYS A 57 -6.18 11.87 -11.48
N TRP A 58 -5.63 12.43 -10.40
CA TRP A 58 -6.01 12.08 -9.04
C TRP A 58 -7.52 12.28 -8.81
N LYS A 59 -8.15 11.29 -8.17
CA LYS A 59 -9.61 11.23 -7.93
C LYS A 59 -9.94 10.96 -6.46
N ASP A 60 -8.99 11.22 -5.55
CA ASP A 60 -9.11 10.85 -4.13
C ASP A 60 -9.42 9.35 -3.92
N ASP A 61 -8.74 8.51 -4.72
CA ASP A 61 -8.93 7.06 -4.74
C ASP A 61 -7.60 6.35 -5.07
N PHE A 62 -6.96 5.81 -4.03
CA PHE A 62 -5.70 5.09 -4.17
C PHE A 62 -5.89 3.77 -4.93
N ALA A 63 -6.99 3.04 -4.65
CA ALA A 63 -7.24 1.79 -5.36
C ALA A 63 -7.41 2.01 -6.86
N ALA A 64 -8.08 3.08 -7.28
CA ALA A 64 -8.23 3.42 -8.70
C ALA A 64 -6.87 3.67 -9.37
N ALA A 65 -5.98 4.42 -8.71
CA ALA A 65 -4.64 4.69 -9.23
C ALA A 65 -3.79 3.40 -9.29
N ARG A 66 -3.81 2.56 -8.24
CA ARG A 66 -3.08 1.28 -8.22
C ARG A 66 -3.64 0.27 -9.24
N ASN A 67 -4.94 0.18 -9.40
CA ASN A 67 -5.56 -0.65 -10.44
C ASN A 67 -5.16 -0.19 -11.84
N PHE A 68 -5.08 1.13 -12.06
CA PHE A 68 -4.56 1.66 -13.31
C PHE A 68 -3.10 1.25 -13.52
N ALA A 69 -2.23 1.34 -12.49
CA ALA A 69 -0.85 0.87 -12.58
C ALA A 69 -0.78 -0.64 -12.89
N PHE A 70 -1.59 -1.46 -12.21
CA PHE A 70 -1.66 -2.91 -12.43
C PHE A 70 -2.13 -3.26 -13.85
N SER A 71 -3.05 -2.47 -14.42
CA SER A 71 -3.53 -2.68 -15.79
C SER A 71 -2.45 -2.47 -16.87
N ARG A 72 -1.36 -1.78 -16.53
CA ARG A 72 -0.21 -1.51 -17.41
C ARG A 72 0.86 -2.58 -17.34
N GLY A 73 0.90 -3.37 -16.25
CA GLY A 73 1.87 -4.43 -16.07
C GLY A 73 1.62 -5.60 -17.02
N THR A 74 2.67 -6.09 -17.66
CA THR A 74 2.62 -7.19 -18.64
C THR A 74 3.26 -8.47 -18.13
N GLY A 75 4.03 -8.42 -17.04
CA GLY A 75 4.68 -9.58 -16.42
C GLY A 75 3.71 -10.64 -15.90
N ASP A 76 4.21 -11.82 -15.62
CA ASP A 76 3.44 -12.92 -15.02
C ASP A 76 2.98 -12.58 -13.61
N TYR A 77 3.76 -11.74 -12.93
CA TYR A 77 3.47 -11.23 -11.60
C TYR A 77 3.50 -9.70 -11.55
N LEU A 78 2.63 -9.12 -10.73
CA LEU A 78 2.58 -7.71 -10.38
C LEU A 78 3.19 -7.53 -9.00
N PHE A 79 4.23 -6.75 -8.90
CA PHE A 79 4.91 -6.35 -7.67
C PHE A 79 4.59 -4.87 -7.40
N TRP A 80 4.38 -4.49 -6.17
CA TRP A 80 4.14 -3.09 -5.84
C TRP A 80 4.98 -2.62 -4.65
N LEU A 81 5.37 -1.37 -4.72
CA LEU A 81 6.07 -0.64 -3.65
C LEU A 81 5.49 0.77 -3.56
N ASP A 82 5.61 1.37 -2.40
CA ASP A 82 5.48 2.81 -2.23
C ASP A 82 6.83 3.48 -2.53
N ALA A 83 6.82 4.75 -2.92
CA ALA A 83 8.03 5.43 -3.37
C ALA A 83 9.12 5.55 -2.28
N ASP A 84 8.71 5.50 -1.02
CA ASP A 84 9.56 5.57 0.16
C ASP A 84 9.90 4.18 0.76
N ASP A 85 9.48 3.09 0.10
CA ASP A 85 9.86 1.74 0.47
C ASP A 85 11.35 1.47 0.14
N VAL A 86 11.97 0.65 0.97
CA VAL A 86 13.37 0.22 0.83
C VAL A 86 13.46 -1.28 1.04
N ILE A 87 14.21 -1.93 0.16
CA ILE A 87 14.62 -3.32 0.32
C ILE A 87 16.12 -3.31 0.53
N ARG A 88 16.57 -3.76 1.68
CA ARG A 88 18.01 -3.78 2.00
C ARG A 88 18.75 -4.83 1.20
N GLN A 89 20.06 -4.67 1.08
CA GLN A 89 20.89 -5.58 0.30
C GLN A 89 20.89 -7.01 0.85
N GLU A 90 20.76 -7.21 2.15
CA GLU A 90 20.63 -8.53 2.77
C GLU A 90 19.38 -9.29 2.32
N GLU A 91 18.30 -8.58 1.98
CA GLU A 91 17.05 -9.17 1.47
C GLU A 91 17.12 -9.56 -0.02
N TRP A 92 18.11 -9.03 -0.73
CA TRP A 92 18.27 -9.23 -2.18
C TRP A 92 18.40 -10.71 -2.57
N ARG A 93 19.19 -11.49 -1.81
CA ARG A 93 19.34 -12.93 -2.06
C ARG A 93 17.99 -13.64 -1.97
N LYS A 94 17.20 -13.33 -0.93
CA LYS A 94 15.87 -13.93 -0.73
C LYS A 94 14.91 -13.58 -1.87
N LEU A 95 14.94 -12.34 -2.36
CA LEU A 95 14.15 -11.91 -3.53
C LEU A 95 14.53 -12.68 -4.79
N MET A 96 15.82 -12.84 -5.07
CA MET A 96 16.28 -13.58 -6.24
C MET A 96 16.00 -15.06 -6.13
N ASP A 97 16.06 -15.65 -4.93
CA ASP A 97 15.65 -17.04 -4.67
C ASP A 97 14.16 -17.22 -4.89
N LEU A 98 13.33 -16.30 -4.41
CA LEU A 98 11.91 -16.28 -4.69
C LEU A 98 11.64 -16.24 -6.20
N LYS A 99 12.26 -15.30 -6.93
CA LYS A 99 12.08 -15.18 -8.40
C LYS A 99 12.36 -16.49 -9.13
N ARG A 100 13.39 -17.24 -8.73
CA ARG A 100 13.74 -18.55 -9.32
C ARG A 100 12.68 -19.62 -9.06
N ARG A 101 11.98 -19.55 -7.91
CA ARG A 101 10.96 -20.53 -7.51
C ARG A 101 9.58 -20.26 -8.09
N LEU A 102 9.30 -19.02 -8.54
CA LEU A 102 7.96 -18.63 -9.02
C LEU A 102 7.41 -19.53 -10.14
N ASP A 103 8.23 -20.00 -11.06
CA ASP A 103 7.79 -20.87 -12.16
C ASP A 103 7.31 -22.24 -11.66
N MET A 104 7.98 -22.79 -10.64
CA MET A 104 7.65 -24.10 -10.10
C MET A 104 6.52 -24.03 -9.08
N GLU A 105 6.61 -23.09 -8.14
CA GLU A 105 5.69 -23.00 -7.02
C GLU A 105 4.35 -22.36 -7.39
N ARG A 106 4.37 -21.45 -8.36
CA ARG A 106 3.20 -20.72 -8.89
C ARG A 106 2.26 -20.19 -7.80
N PRO A 107 2.75 -19.44 -6.81
CA PRO A 107 1.85 -18.83 -5.84
C PRO A 107 0.93 -17.82 -6.54
N ASP A 108 -0.28 -17.65 -6.01
CA ASP A 108 -1.18 -16.59 -6.49
C ASP A 108 -0.86 -15.27 -5.80
N VAL A 109 -0.50 -15.35 -4.51
CA VAL A 109 -0.13 -14.19 -3.69
C VAL A 109 1.09 -14.53 -2.84
N VAL A 110 2.09 -13.66 -2.86
CA VAL A 110 3.24 -13.72 -1.96
C VAL A 110 3.14 -12.57 -0.96
N MET A 111 3.00 -12.96 0.32
CA MET A 111 3.00 -12.04 1.44
C MET A 111 4.45 -11.82 1.90
N MET A 112 4.85 -10.54 2.04
CA MET A 112 6.16 -10.16 2.56
C MET A 112 6.00 -9.29 3.80
N LYS A 113 7.01 -9.28 4.66
CA LYS A 113 7.04 -8.42 5.85
C LYS A 113 7.14 -6.95 5.45
N TYR A 114 6.32 -6.12 6.07
CA TYR A 114 6.31 -4.68 5.89
C TYR A 114 6.61 -3.99 7.20
N ALA A 115 7.81 -3.45 7.35
CA ALA A 115 8.25 -2.77 8.55
C ALA A 115 7.82 -1.30 8.53
N VAL A 116 7.10 -0.88 9.57
CA VAL A 116 6.59 0.48 9.74
C VAL A 116 6.96 1.10 11.10
N GLY A 117 7.53 0.30 12.00
CA GLY A 117 8.07 0.74 13.28
C GLY A 117 9.56 0.43 13.39
N TYR A 118 10.30 1.31 14.04
CA TYR A 118 11.75 1.22 14.19
C TYR A 118 12.15 1.52 15.62
N ASP A 119 13.22 0.89 16.11
CA ASP A 119 13.82 1.19 17.39
C ASP A 119 14.77 2.41 17.33
N GLY A 120 15.44 2.69 18.45
CA GLY A 120 16.35 3.83 18.55
C GLY A 120 17.56 3.75 17.62
N ASP A 121 17.96 2.55 17.20
CA ASP A 121 19.08 2.28 16.29
C ASP A 121 18.62 2.21 14.83
N GLY A 122 17.31 2.39 14.59
CA GLY A 122 16.69 2.34 13.27
C GLY A 122 16.49 0.93 12.71
N ALA A 123 16.59 -0.10 13.56
CA ALA A 123 16.24 -1.46 13.18
C ALA A 123 14.70 -1.67 13.21
N PRO A 124 14.14 -2.50 12.31
CA PRO A 124 12.70 -2.80 12.32
C PRO A 124 12.25 -3.42 13.65
N SER A 125 11.33 -2.76 14.36
CA SER A 125 10.76 -3.22 15.63
C SER A 125 9.30 -3.64 15.51
N PHE A 126 8.60 -3.20 14.48
CA PHE A 126 7.23 -3.59 14.19
C PHE A 126 7.00 -3.79 12.71
N PHE A 127 6.45 -4.94 12.35
CA PHE A 127 6.08 -5.28 10.97
C PHE A 127 4.80 -6.10 10.93
N PHE A 128 4.17 -6.12 9.78
CA PHE A 128 3.07 -7.04 9.45
C PHE A 128 3.23 -7.54 8.01
N TYR A 129 2.49 -8.57 7.65
CA TYR A 129 2.55 -9.10 6.29
C TYR A 129 1.63 -8.34 5.35
N ARG A 130 2.15 -8.00 4.16
CA ARG A 130 1.40 -7.41 3.05
C ARG A 130 1.54 -8.25 1.79
N GLU A 131 0.50 -8.24 1.00
CA GLU A 131 0.41 -8.86 -0.32
C GLU A 131 1.28 -8.07 -1.32
N ARG A 132 2.54 -8.45 -1.47
CA ARG A 132 3.51 -7.66 -2.26
C ARG A 132 3.68 -8.13 -3.69
N LEU A 133 3.58 -9.44 -3.94
CA LEU A 133 3.70 -10.01 -5.28
C LEU A 133 2.45 -10.82 -5.59
N LEU A 134 1.78 -10.49 -6.70
CA LEU A 134 0.48 -11.05 -7.05
C LEU A 134 0.53 -11.59 -8.48
N ARG A 135 0.05 -12.82 -8.70
CA ARG A 135 -0.06 -13.38 -10.04
C ARG A 135 -1.05 -12.59 -10.88
N ARG A 136 -0.64 -12.20 -12.09
CA ARG A 136 -1.48 -11.46 -13.04
C ARG A 136 -2.51 -12.38 -13.67
N CYS A 137 -3.64 -12.59 -13.03
CA CYS A 137 -4.75 -13.48 -13.47
C CYS A 137 -6.13 -12.80 -13.42
N GLY A 138 -6.17 -11.47 -13.36
CA GLY A 138 -7.42 -10.69 -13.27
C GLY A 138 -8.06 -10.64 -11.88
N LYS A 139 -7.51 -11.36 -10.87
CA LYS A 139 -8.01 -11.36 -9.49
C LYS A 139 -7.29 -10.34 -8.59
N ALA A 140 -6.10 -9.88 -8.98
CA ALA A 140 -5.33 -8.88 -8.25
C ALA A 140 -5.96 -7.49 -8.44
N VAL A 141 -6.99 -7.19 -7.65
CA VAL A 141 -7.75 -5.93 -7.72
C VAL A 141 -7.70 -5.23 -6.37
N TRP A 142 -7.22 -4.00 -6.38
CA TRP A 142 -7.21 -3.13 -5.21
C TRP A 142 -8.62 -2.66 -4.87
N LYS A 143 -8.97 -2.67 -3.59
CA LYS A 143 -10.25 -2.21 -3.04
C LYS A 143 -10.01 -1.19 -1.93
N GLY A 144 -10.90 -0.21 -1.82
CA GLY A 144 -10.85 0.88 -0.84
C GLY A 144 -10.17 2.13 -1.40
N ARG A 145 -10.79 3.30 -1.23
CA ARG A 145 -10.20 4.57 -1.66
C ARG A 145 -8.96 4.93 -0.85
N ILE A 146 -8.95 4.53 0.44
CA ILE A 146 -7.85 4.70 1.39
C ILE A 146 -7.67 3.37 2.13
N HIS A 147 -6.48 3.15 2.69
CA HIS A 147 -6.12 1.88 3.32
C HIS A 147 -6.43 0.69 2.40
N GLU A 148 -6.20 0.93 1.11
CA GLU A 148 -6.49 0.00 0.05
C GLU A 148 -5.68 -1.29 0.22
N ALA A 149 -6.30 -2.40 -0.16
CA ALA A 149 -5.69 -3.72 -0.12
C ALA A 149 -6.18 -4.57 -1.28
N VAL A 150 -5.37 -5.56 -1.66
CA VAL A 150 -5.82 -6.66 -2.48
C VAL A 150 -6.20 -7.81 -1.57
N GLU A 151 -7.43 -8.29 -1.67
CA GLU A 151 -7.85 -9.46 -0.94
C GLU A 151 -7.05 -10.69 -1.42
N PRO A 152 -6.32 -11.39 -0.53
CA PRO A 152 -5.56 -12.56 -0.92
C PRO A 152 -6.44 -13.64 -1.56
N PHE A 153 -5.94 -14.26 -2.62
CA PHE A 153 -6.67 -15.28 -3.38
C PHE A 153 -5.77 -16.46 -3.74
N GLY A 154 -6.39 -17.62 -3.96
CA GLY A 154 -5.71 -18.83 -4.42
C GLY A 154 -4.62 -19.30 -3.47
N LYS A 155 -3.47 -19.70 -4.02
CA LYS A 155 -2.31 -20.18 -3.25
C LYS A 155 -1.54 -19.00 -2.68
N VAL A 156 -1.69 -18.77 -1.37
CA VAL A 156 -0.99 -17.72 -0.62
C VAL A 156 0.24 -18.30 0.06
N VAL A 157 1.39 -17.68 -0.15
CA VAL A 157 2.65 -18.04 0.53
C VAL A 157 3.18 -16.84 1.31
N ARG A 158 3.92 -17.10 2.39
CA ARG A 158 4.59 -16.07 3.19
C ARG A 158 6.09 -16.24 3.05
N GLU A 159 6.77 -15.16 2.69
CA GLU A 159 8.23 -15.11 2.55
C GLU A 159 8.83 -14.27 3.66
N ASP A 160 9.98 -14.71 4.14
CA ASP A 160 10.80 -13.96 5.11
C ASP A 160 11.63 -12.90 4.39
N ILE A 161 10.94 -12.01 3.65
CA ILE A 161 11.51 -10.87 2.95
C ILE A 161 10.99 -9.61 3.60
N MET A 162 11.91 -8.70 4.00
CA MET A 162 11.55 -7.45 4.66
C MET A 162 11.56 -6.29 3.67
N ILE A 163 10.44 -5.57 3.61
CA ILE A 163 10.32 -4.28 2.94
C ILE A 163 10.12 -3.23 4.03
N GLU A 164 10.93 -2.20 4.02
CA GLU A 164 10.92 -1.16 5.04
C GLU A 164 10.26 0.12 4.51
N HIS A 165 9.28 0.64 5.24
CA HIS A 165 8.70 1.95 4.96
C HIS A 165 9.57 3.05 5.58
N ARG A 166 10.33 3.74 4.75
CA ARG A 166 11.30 4.78 5.16
C ARG A 166 10.83 6.17 4.72
N LYS A 167 9.68 6.58 5.28
CA LYS A 167 9.03 7.85 4.96
C LYS A 167 9.94 9.04 5.20
N VAL A 168 9.91 9.98 4.25
CA VAL A 168 10.60 11.27 4.34
C VAL A 168 9.55 12.38 4.21
N GLY A 169 9.48 13.25 5.24
CA GLY A 169 8.49 14.32 5.29
C GLY A 169 7.16 13.90 5.93
N THR A 170 6.28 14.87 6.12
CA THR A 170 5.03 14.69 6.88
C THR A 170 3.81 14.40 6.00
N GLY A 171 3.89 14.65 4.68
CA GLY A 171 2.74 14.52 3.79
C GLY A 171 1.62 15.52 4.12
N ASP A 172 0.44 15.31 3.55
CA ASP A 172 -0.77 16.07 3.88
C ASP A 172 -1.54 15.34 4.99
N PRO A 173 -1.56 15.86 6.22
CA PRO A 173 -2.16 15.19 7.36
C PRO A 173 -3.68 15.05 7.24
N ASP A 174 -4.35 15.98 6.53
CA ASP A 174 -5.80 16.01 6.44
C ASP A 174 -6.36 15.22 5.25
N ARG A 175 -5.49 14.67 4.40
CA ARG A 175 -5.90 13.99 3.15
C ARG A 175 -6.90 12.87 3.40
N ASN A 176 -6.58 11.97 4.31
CA ASN A 176 -7.41 10.80 4.57
C ASN A 176 -8.77 11.21 5.15
N LEU A 177 -8.78 12.14 6.10
CA LEU A 177 -10.03 12.66 6.67
C LEU A 177 -10.93 13.26 5.59
N ARG A 178 -10.37 14.09 4.70
CA ARG A 178 -11.14 14.69 3.60
C ARG A 178 -11.74 13.63 2.66
N ILE A 179 -10.99 12.58 2.36
CA ILE A 179 -11.48 11.49 1.49
C ILE A 179 -12.62 10.74 2.16
N PHE A 180 -12.53 10.40 3.45
CA PHE A 180 -13.63 9.75 4.17
C PHE A 180 -14.88 10.64 4.23
N GLU A 181 -14.72 11.92 4.52
CA GLU A 181 -15.85 12.86 4.55
C GLU A 181 -16.49 13.03 3.16
N GLN A 182 -15.69 12.96 2.09
CA GLN A 182 -16.21 12.93 0.73
C GLN A 182 -16.98 11.64 0.44
N MET A 183 -16.46 10.48 0.82
CA MET A 183 -17.15 9.19 0.66
C MET A 183 -18.51 9.18 1.39
N LEU A 184 -18.57 9.77 2.59
CA LEU A 184 -19.82 9.93 3.32
C LEU A 184 -20.82 10.82 2.57
N ARG A 185 -20.37 11.96 2.03
CA ARG A 185 -21.24 12.85 1.23
C ARG A 185 -21.75 12.19 -0.03
N GLU A 186 -20.95 11.35 -0.69
CA GLU A 186 -21.31 10.68 -1.94
C GLU A 186 -22.24 9.48 -1.72
N ASN A 187 -21.97 8.68 -0.70
CA ASN A 187 -22.59 7.36 -0.52
C ASN A 187 -23.56 7.28 0.68
N GLY A 188 -23.58 8.30 1.54
CA GLY A 188 -24.38 8.33 2.77
C GLY A 188 -23.90 7.37 3.88
N LYS A 189 -23.02 6.41 3.55
CA LYS A 189 -22.46 5.43 4.50
C LYS A 189 -21.06 4.97 4.05
N LEU A 190 -20.29 4.47 5.00
CA LEU A 190 -19.01 3.81 4.78
C LEU A 190 -19.14 2.28 4.90
N SER A 191 -18.20 1.55 4.30
CA SER A 191 -18.08 0.12 4.61
C SER A 191 -17.61 -0.06 6.07
N PRO A 192 -17.83 -1.24 6.70
CA PRO A 192 -17.34 -1.46 8.07
C PRO A 192 -15.86 -1.15 8.24
N ARG A 193 -15.02 -1.56 7.30
CA ARG A 193 -13.59 -1.26 7.28
C ARG A 193 -13.32 0.25 7.22
N ASP A 194 -13.97 0.95 6.30
CA ASP A 194 -13.78 2.40 6.13
C ASP A 194 -14.29 3.18 7.35
N GLN A 195 -15.38 2.72 7.98
CA GLN A 195 -15.93 3.33 9.20
C GLN A 195 -14.94 3.23 10.37
N TYR A 196 -14.30 2.07 10.55
CA TYR A 196 -13.25 1.91 11.56
C TYR A 196 -12.08 2.88 11.32
N TYR A 197 -11.54 2.93 10.10
CA TYR A 197 -10.43 3.86 9.79
C TYR A 197 -10.85 5.32 9.87
N TYR A 198 -12.07 5.67 9.50
CA TYR A 198 -12.62 7.01 9.68
C TYR A 198 -12.66 7.43 11.16
N GLY A 199 -13.10 6.52 12.03
CA GLY A 199 -13.03 6.73 13.48
C GLY A 199 -11.61 7.02 13.96
N LYS A 200 -10.61 6.29 13.46
CA LYS A 200 -9.19 6.54 13.78
C LYS A 200 -8.70 7.90 13.26
N GLU A 201 -9.05 8.28 12.03
CA GLU A 201 -8.69 9.59 11.50
C GLU A 201 -9.28 10.73 12.36
N LEU A 202 -10.55 10.62 12.73
CA LEU A 202 -11.19 11.58 13.65
C LEU A 202 -10.45 11.67 14.99
N TYR A 203 -10.07 10.53 15.57
CA TYR A 203 -9.31 10.45 16.81
C TYR A 203 -7.94 11.16 16.69
N TYR A 204 -7.18 10.88 15.64
CA TYR A 204 -5.87 11.51 15.41
C TYR A 204 -5.97 13.01 15.14
N HIS A 205 -7.11 13.48 14.58
CA HIS A 205 -7.45 14.90 14.42
C HIS A 205 -8.07 15.53 15.67
N ARG A 206 -8.06 14.82 16.82
CA ARG A 206 -8.61 15.27 18.12
C ARG A 206 -10.11 15.58 18.08
N ARG A 207 -10.84 15.06 17.10
CA ARG A 207 -12.29 15.13 17.01
C ARG A 207 -12.91 14.00 17.82
N TYR A 208 -12.59 13.95 19.11
CA TYR A 208 -12.89 12.81 20.00
C TYR A 208 -14.37 12.47 20.08
N ARG A 209 -15.27 13.48 20.18
CA ARG A 209 -16.72 13.24 20.23
C ARG A 209 -17.23 12.55 18.98
N ASP A 210 -16.77 13.00 17.80
CA ASP A 210 -17.16 12.39 16.52
C ASP A 210 -16.57 10.99 16.41
N ALA A 211 -15.30 10.81 16.81
CA ALA A 211 -14.65 9.50 16.84
C ALA A 211 -15.40 8.50 17.73
N ALA A 212 -15.80 8.90 18.94
CA ALA A 212 -16.58 8.06 19.85
C ALA A 212 -17.90 7.58 19.23
N SER A 213 -18.64 8.49 18.56
CA SER A 213 -19.88 8.15 17.86
C SER A 213 -19.63 7.10 16.76
N VAL A 214 -18.63 7.37 15.90
CA VAL A 214 -18.28 6.48 14.79
C VAL A 214 -17.82 5.11 15.28
N PHE A 215 -17.00 5.03 16.35
CA PHE A 215 -16.58 3.75 16.92
C PHE A 215 -17.75 3.00 17.56
N SER A 216 -18.67 3.69 18.25
CA SER A 216 -19.86 3.06 18.82
C SER A 216 -20.73 2.43 17.73
N GLU A 217 -21.03 3.19 16.66
CA GLU A 217 -21.76 2.68 15.50
C GLU A 217 -21.04 1.49 14.84
N TYR A 218 -19.70 1.56 14.69
CA TYR A 218 -18.90 0.47 14.12
C TYR A 218 -19.00 -0.81 14.97
N LEU A 219 -18.98 -0.70 16.29
CA LEU A 219 -19.06 -1.85 17.20
C LEU A 219 -20.42 -2.58 17.14
N GLU A 220 -21.47 -1.90 16.70
CA GLU A 220 -22.79 -2.51 16.48
C GLU A 220 -22.89 -3.27 15.13
N LEU A 221 -21.93 -3.06 14.20
CA LEU A 221 -21.95 -3.76 12.92
C LEU A 221 -21.61 -5.25 13.09
N PRO A 222 -22.33 -6.16 12.41
CA PRO A 222 -22.06 -7.60 12.53
C PRO A 222 -20.75 -8.03 11.88
N ASP A 223 -20.28 -7.32 10.85
CA ASP A 223 -19.21 -7.75 9.94
C ASP A 223 -17.84 -7.08 10.22
N GLY A 224 -17.63 -6.53 11.41
CA GLY A 224 -16.35 -5.92 11.79
C GLY A 224 -15.28 -6.98 12.10
N TRP A 225 -14.04 -6.77 11.63
CA TRP A 225 -12.89 -7.60 11.99
C TRP A 225 -12.66 -7.56 13.50
N ARG A 226 -12.32 -8.71 14.09
CA ARG A 226 -12.16 -8.84 15.54
C ARG A 226 -11.10 -7.89 16.10
N GLU A 227 -9.95 -7.82 15.45
CA GLU A 227 -8.84 -6.96 15.84
C GLU A 227 -9.21 -5.48 15.74
N ASP A 228 -9.90 -5.08 14.68
CA ASP A 228 -10.40 -3.71 14.50
C ASP A 228 -11.45 -3.36 15.56
N ARG A 229 -12.31 -4.32 15.97
CA ARG A 229 -13.28 -4.12 17.04
C ARG A 229 -12.62 -3.90 18.40
N VAL A 230 -11.56 -4.66 18.70
CA VAL A 230 -10.80 -4.48 19.94
C VAL A 230 -10.13 -3.09 19.96
N ASP A 231 -9.52 -2.69 18.86
CA ASP A 231 -8.85 -1.39 18.75
C ASP A 231 -9.86 -0.21 18.75
N ALA A 232 -11.02 -0.37 18.09
CA ALA A 232 -12.11 0.61 18.13
C ALA A 232 -12.68 0.79 19.55
N GLY A 233 -12.88 -0.31 20.28
CA GLY A 233 -13.32 -0.25 21.69
C GLY A 233 -12.32 0.48 22.58
N ARG A 234 -11.02 0.23 22.37
CA ARG A 234 -9.95 0.92 23.09
C ARG A 234 -9.95 2.43 22.78
N HIS A 235 -9.95 2.81 21.50
CA HIS A 235 -9.95 4.23 21.11
C HIS A 235 -11.22 4.94 21.56
N GLY A 236 -12.39 4.29 21.44
CA GLY A 236 -13.65 4.84 21.93
C GLY A 236 -13.65 5.13 23.43
N ALA A 237 -12.96 4.28 24.22
CA ALA A 237 -12.83 4.49 25.66
C ALA A 237 -11.89 5.67 26.04
N TYR A 238 -11.02 6.09 25.13
CA TYR A 238 -10.11 7.23 25.31
C TYR A 238 -10.65 8.53 24.71
N CYS A 239 -11.79 8.52 24.05
CA CYS A 239 -12.46 9.71 23.55
C CYS A 239 -13.28 10.42 24.61
#